data_79e440d39fea0795e3d2cf78737d44c2
#
_entry.id   79e440d39fea0795e3d2cf78737d44c2
#
_cell.length_a   1.000
_cell.length_b   1.000
_cell.length_c   1.000
_cell.angle_alpha   90.00
_cell.angle_beta   90.00
_cell.angle_gamma   90.00
#
_symmetry.space_group_name_H-M   'P 1'
#
loop_
_entity.id
_entity.type
_entity.pdbx_description
1 polymer ?
#
loop_
_entity_poly.entity_id
_entity_poly.type
_entity_poly.pdbx_seq_one_letter_code
_entity_poly.pdbx_strand_id
1 'polypeptide(L)'
;MAKIELFKNPVLRFILKHAHAFPVDREHPGPSVLKIPVKGLKEGKLSLIIFPSGTRHSAELKSGALVIAKLSKKPLVPVIYQGPLTFKGLLKRQPMEVCFGDPIYIDRKTKMTHENEAKYDQILNEAWNRLDKEQNPDFHYVAK
;
A
#
# COMPACT_ATOMS: atom_id res chain seq x y z
N MET A 1 -4.64 6.47 0.23
CA MET A 1 -5.62 6.50 -0.88
C MET A 1 -6.92 5.85 -0.44
N ALA A 2 -8.07 6.45 -0.75
CA ALA A 2 -9.37 5.89 -0.39
C ALA A 2 -10.36 6.02 -1.56
N LYS A 3 -11.34 5.10 -1.65
CA LYS A 3 -12.35 5.07 -2.71
C LYS A 3 -13.18 6.35 -2.68
N ILE A 4 -13.41 6.99 -3.83
CA ILE A 4 -14.09 8.31 -3.92
C ILE A 4 -15.47 8.29 -3.27
N GLU A 5 -16.20 7.18 -3.31
CA GLU A 5 -17.52 7.03 -2.74
C GLU A 5 -17.54 7.20 -1.20
N LEU A 6 -16.42 6.87 -0.53
CA LEU A 6 -16.30 7.06 0.91
C LEU A 6 -16.33 8.54 1.32
N PHE A 7 -15.98 9.43 0.40
CA PHE A 7 -16.02 10.88 0.64
C PHE A 7 -17.43 11.49 0.47
N LYS A 8 -18.42 10.71 0.00
CA LYS A 8 -19.82 11.16 -0.07
C LYS A 8 -20.45 11.24 1.33
N ASN A 9 -20.04 10.36 2.24
CA ASN A 9 -20.51 10.40 3.63
C ASN A 9 -19.74 11.50 4.40
N PRO A 10 -20.42 12.49 5.04
CA PRO A 10 -19.77 13.61 5.70
C PRO A 10 -18.88 13.21 6.88
N VAL A 11 -19.27 12.19 7.65
CA VAL A 11 -18.49 11.67 8.79
C VAL A 11 -17.21 10.99 8.29
N LEU A 12 -17.33 10.09 7.32
CA LEU A 12 -16.17 9.43 6.73
C LEU A 12 -15.24 10.42 6.03
N ARG A 13 -15.80 11.41 5.35
CA ARG A 13 -15.03 12.49 4.72
C ARG A 13 -14.20 13.26 5.74
N PHE A 14 -14.77 13.57 6.90
CA PHE A 14 -14.06 14.25 7.98
C PHE A 14 -12.88 13.39 8.48
N ILE A 15 -13.12 12.13 8.80
CA ILE A 15 -12.10 11.18 9.26
C ILE A 15 -11.00 11.01 8.20
N LEU A 16 -11.38 10.76 6.94
CA LEU A 16 -10.45 10.53 5.85
C LEU A 16 -9.57 11.75 5.56
N LYS A 17 -10.12 12.96 5.66
CA LYS A 17 -9.35 14.19 5.51
C LYS A 17 -8.31 14.35 6.62
N HIS A 18 -8.66 14.06 7.86
CA HIS A 18 -7.72 14.13 9.00
C HIS A 18 -6.67 13.02 8.93
N ALA A 19 -7.01 11.87 8.34
CA ALA A 19 -6.06 10.80 8.03
C ALA A 19 -5.22 11.08 6.77
N HIS A 20 -5.27 12.30 6.20
CA HIS A 20 -4.59 12.68 4.95
C HIS A 20 -4.90 11.75 3.77
N ALA A 21 -6.06 11.07 3.80
CA ALA A 21 -6.49 10.24 2.69
C ALA A 21 -7.02 11.13 1.55
N PHE A 22 -6.65 10.82 0.32
CA PHE A 22 -7.18 11.49 -0.86
C PHE A 22 -8.05 10.55 -1.68
N PRO A 23 -9.10 11.07 -2.36
CA PRO A 23 -10.03 10.28 -3.13
C PRO A 23 -9.36 9.73 -4.40
N VAL A 24 -9.68 8.49 -4.73
CA VAL A 24 -9.27 7.83 -5.97
C VAL A 24 -10.50 7.26 -6.64
N ASP A 25 -10.73 7.67 -7.89
CA ASP A 25 -11.63 7.00 -8.78
C ASP A 25 -10.89 5.75 -9.31
N ARG A 26 -11.42 4.56 -9.03
CA ARG A 26 -10.82 3.30 -9.44
C ARG A 26 -11.28 2.86 -10.82
N GLU A 27 -12.43 3.34 -11.27
CA GLU A 27 -13.02 3.00 -12.58
C GLU A 27 -12.39 3.86 -13.67
N HIS A 28 -12.17 5.15 -13.36
CA HIS A 28 -11.56 6.10 -14.29
C HIS A 28 -10.37 6.81 -13.63
N PRO A 29 -9.22 6.12 -13.48
CA PRO A 29 -8.06 6.69 -12.79
C PRO A 29 -7.45 7.85 -13.58
N GLY A 30 -7.72 9.05 -13.12
CA GLY A 30 -7.13 10.26 -13.71
C GLY A 30 -5.66 10.48 -13.31
N PRO A 31 -4.94 11.43 -13.96
CA PRO A 31 -3.54 11.74 -13.66
C PRO A 31 -3.27 12.16 -12.21
N SER A 32 -4.29 12.63 -11.50
CA SER A 32 -4.22 13.01 -10.08
C SER A 32 -3.84 11.86 -9.15
N VAL A 33 -4.18 10.62 -9.52
CA VAL A 33 -3.86 9.41 -8.75
C VAL A 33 -2.34 9.24 -8.57
N LEU A 34 -1.56 9.67 -9.54
CA LEU A 34 -0.09 9.67 -9.49
C LEU A 34 0.48 11.01 -9.02
N LYS A 35 -0.07 12.14 -9.49
CA LYS A 35 0.48 13.47 -9.22
C LYS A 35 0.40 13.85 -7.73
N ILE A 36 -0.74 13.58 -7.08
CA ILE A 36 -0.95 13.93 -5.66
C ILE A 36 0.07 13.21 -4.75
N PRO A 37 0.19 11.87 -4.77
CA PRO A 37 1.13 11.18 -3.92
C PRO A 37 2.59 11.51 -4.25
N VAL A 38 2.94 11.63 -5.52
CA VAL A 38 4.31 12.00 -5.92
C VAL A 38 4.70 13.37 -5.39
N LYS A 39 3.80 14.35 -5.45
CA LYS A 39 4.03 15.69 -4.89
C LYS A 39 4.22 15.62 -3.37
N GLY A 40 3.31 14.98 -2.64
CA GLY A 40 3.39 14.85 -1.18
C GLY A 40 4.66 14.15 -0.70
N LEU A 41 5.08 13.09 -1.39
CA LEU A 41 6.32 12.39 -1.10
C LEU A 41 7.59 13.20 -1.38
N LYS A 42 7.58 14.04 -2.43
CA LYS A 42 8.70 14.95 -2.75
C LYS A 42 8.85 16.06 -1.73
N GLU A 43 7.76 16.58 -1.19
CA GLU A 43 7.76 17.59 -0.13
C GLU A 43 8.30 17.04 1.20
N GLY A 44 8.39 15.72 1.35
CA GLY A 44 9.07 15.05 2.46
C GLY A 44 8.36 15.11 3.81
N LYS A 45 7.12 15.61 3.85
CA LYS A 45 6.35 15.78 5.08
C LYS A 45 5.52 14.55 5.48
N LEU A 46 5.22 13.68 4.52
CA LEU A 46 4.32 12.54 4.69
C LEU A 46 4.88 11.29 4.02
N SER A 47 4.54 10.14 4.59
CA SER A 47 4.70 8.84 3.93
C SER A 47 3.38 8.43 3.29
N LEU A 48 3.44 7.55 2.30
CA LEU A 48 2.27 7.02 1.61
C LEU A 48 2.07 5.55 1.94
N ILE A 49 0.91 5.21 2.48
CA ILE A 49 0.47 3.81 2.60
C ILE A 49 -0.36 3.48 1.38
N ILE A 50 0.01 2.41 0.68
CA ILE A 50 -0.68 1.91 -0.50
C ILE A 50 -0.83 0.40 -0.41
N PHE A 51 -1.97 -0.11 -0.89
CA PHE A 51 -2.20 -1.54 -1.08
C PHE A 51 -1.96 -1.85 -2.56
N PRO A 52 -0.83 -2.45 -2.92
CA PRO A 52 -0.40 -2.53 -4.33
C PRO A 52 -1.32 -3.36 -5.21
N SER A 53 -1.92 -4.39 -4.66
CA SER A 53 -2.91 -5.22 -5.38
C SER A 53 -4.22 -4.49 -5.70
N GLY A 54 -4.44 -3.32 -5.10
CA GLY A 54 -5.68 -2.55 -5.27
C GLY A 54 -6.91 -3.21 -4.64
N THR A 55 -6.87 -4.51 -4.40
CA THR A 55 -7.86 -5.30 -3.67
C THR A 55 -7.13 -6.24 -2.72
N ARG A 56 -7.79 -6.65 -1.63
CA ARG A 56 -7.23 -7.60 -0.66
C ARG A 56 -7.13 -9.03 -1.22
N HIS A 57 -7.58 -9.26 -2.45
CA HIS A 57 -7.77 -10.60 -3.05
C HIS A 57 -6.98 -10.80 -4.34
N SER A 58 -6.19 -9.83 -4.78
CA SER A 58 -5.39 -9.94 -5.99
C SER A 58 -3.92 -10.13 -5.63
N ALA A 59 -3.30 -11.17 -6.16
CA ALA A 59 -1.85 -11.39 -6.06
C ALA A 59 -1.07 -10.47 -7.02
N GLU A 60 -1.74 -9.90 -8.03
CA GLU A 60 -1.11 -9.00 -8.99
C GLU A 60 -0.95 -7.59 -8.41
N LEU A 61 0.27 -7.14 -8.38
CA LEU A 61 0.61 -5.78 -7.99
C LEU A 61 0.31 -4.82 -9.14
N LYS A 62 -0.41 -3.76 -8.85
CA LYS A 62 -0.63 -2.71 -9.85
C LYS A 62 0.61 -1.84 -9.94
N SER A 63 1.11 -1.60 -11.14
CA SER A 63 2.31 -0.79 -11.45
C SER A 63 2.31 0.62 -10.83
N GLY A 64 1.15 1.12 -10.42
CA GLY A 64 1.01 2.44 -9.82
C GLY A 64 1.91 2.71 -8.61
N ALA A 65 2.15 1.71 -7.74
CA ALA A 65 3.06 1.86 -6.60
C ALA A 65 4.50 2.04 -7.04
N LEU A 66 4.94 1.24 -8.02
CA LEU A 66 6.27 1.31 -8.60
C LEU A 66 6.52 2.65 -9.31
N VAL A 67 5.53 3.12 -10.07
CA VAL A 67 5.59 4.43 -10.76
C VAL A 67 5.68 5.57 -9.74
N ILE A 68 4.89 5.55 -8.67
CA ILE A 68 4.93 6.57 -7.62
C ILE A 68 6.31 6.58 -6.94
N ALA A 69 6.84 5.43 -6.56
CA ALA A 69 8.16 5.30 -5.94
C ALA A 69 9.26 5.85 -6.86
N LYS A 70 9.27 5.46 -8.13
CA LYS A 70 10.21 5.95 -9.14
C LYS A 70 10.15 7.46 -9.31
N LEU A 71 8.94 8.03 -9.50
CA LEU A 71 8.74 9.46 -9.75
C LEU A 71 9.03 10.32 -8.51
N SER A 72 8.75 9.82 -7.32
CA SER A 72 9.02 10.50 -6.06
C SER A 72 10.47 10.33 -5.59
N LYS A 73 11.20 9.35 -6.10
CA LYS A 73 12.55 8.94 -5.65
C LYS A 73 12.56 8.48 -4.19
N LYS A 74 11.48 7.90 -3.75
CA LYS A 74 11.35 7.34 -2.40
C LYS A 74 11.32 5.82 -2.50
N PRO A 75 11.88 5.10 -1.51
CA PRO A 75 11.85 3.65 -1.49
C PRO A 75 10.44 3.13 -1.26
N LEU A 76 10.21 1.89 -1.69
CA LEU A 76 9.11 1.06 -1.23
C LEU A 76 9.56 0.34 0.03
N VAL A 77 8.77 0.41 1.09
CA VAL A 77 9.00 -0.34 2.32
C VAL A 77 7.90 -1.38 2.43
N PRO A 78 8.22 -2.69 2.32
CA PRO A 78 7.25 -3.74 2.54
C PRO A 78 6.73 -3.69 3.98
N VAL A 79 5.42 -3.82 4.16
CA VAL A 79 4.79 -3.82 5.49
C VAL A 79 3.83 -4.97 5.55
N ILE A 80 3.89 -5.73 6.63
CA ILE A 80 2.90 -6.76 6.96
C ILE A 80 2.13 -6.36 8.21
N TYR A 81 0.92 -6.87 8.30
CA TYR A 81 0.04 -6.72 9.45
C TYR A 81 -0.50 -8.09 9.86
N GLN A 82 -0.20 -8.49 11.07
CA GLN A 82 -0.75 -9.69 11.69
C GLN A 82 -1.60 -9.30 12.89
N GLY A 83 -2.90 -9.54 12.80
CA GLY A 83 -3.81 -9.12 13.87
C GLY A 83 -5.29 -9.23 13.47
N PRO A 84 -6.19 -8.73 14.31
CA PRO A 84 -7.61 -8.83 14.09
C PRO A 84 -8.06 -8.04 12.85
N LEU A 85 -8.79 -8.70 11.95
CA LEU A 85 -9.36 -8.09 10.75
C LEU A 85 -10.76 -7.53 10.97
N THR A 86 -11.32 -7.72 12.17
CA THR A 86 -12.66 -7.26 12.53
C THR A 86 -12.63 -6.28 13.71
N PHE A 87 -13.58 -5.36 13.72
CA PHE A 87 -13.72 -4.41 14.82
C PHE A 87 -13.98 -5.11 16.16
N LYS A 88 -14.70 -6.25 16.15
CA LYS A 88 -14.89 -7.09 17.34
C LYS A 88 -13.58 -7.66 17.88
N GLY A 89 -12.68 -8.08 17.01
CA GLY A 89 -11.36 -8.57 17.41
C GLY A 89 -10.51 -7.47 18.04
N LEU A 90 -10.57 -6.26 17.48
CA LEU A 90 -9.91 -5.09 18.04
C LEU A 90 -10.44 -4.73 19.44
N LEU A 91 -11.76 -4.75 19.64
CA LEU A 91 -12.38 -4.52 20.95
C LEU A 91 -12.04 -5.60 21.98
N LYS A 92 -11.79 -6.84 21.55
CA LYS A 92 -11.31 -7.93 22.41
C LYS A 92 -9.82 -7.82 22.75
N ARG A 93 -9.14 -6.75 22.36
CA ARG A 93 -7.70 -6.51 22.60
C ARG A 93 -6.81 -7.65 22.10
N GLN A 94 -7.17 -8.27 20.96
CA GLN A 94 -6.29 -9.25 20.35
C GLN A 94 -4.96 -8.59 19.97
N PRO A 95 -3.84 -9.31 20.08
CA PRO A 95 -2.54 -8.76 19.73
C PRO A 95 -2.53 -8.30 18.27
N MET A 96 -1.82 -7.21 18.02
CA MET A 96 -1.72 -6.56 16.73
C MET A 96 -0.26 -6.22 16.48
N GLU A 97 0.27 -6.73 15.39
CA GLU A 97 1.67 -6.57 15.03
C GLU A 97 1.80 -5.97 13.64
N VAL A 98 2.73 -5.07 13.50
CA VAL A 98 3.07 -4.41 12.23
C VAL A 98 4.57 -4.49 12.06
N CYS A 99 5.02 -5.20 11.02
CA CYS A 99 6.43 -5.34 10.72
C CYS A 99 6.79 -4.61 9.42
N PHE A 100 7.95 -3.95 9.44
CA PHE A 100 8.50 -3.23 8.31
C PHE A 100 9.74 -3.95 7.80
N GLY A 101 9.79 -4.17 6.50
CA GLY A 101 10.96 -4.76 5.84
C GLY A 101 11.95 -3.72 5.34
N ASP A 102 12.99 -4.21 4.71
CA ASP A 102 14.03 -3.38 4.14
C ASP A 102 13.52 -2.51 3.00
N PRO A 103 14.02 -1.27 2.87
CA PRO A 103 13.61 -0.37 1.81
C PRO A 103 14.10 -0.84 0.43
N ILE A 104 13.20 -0.95 -0.52
CA ILE A 104 13.45 -1.33 -1.91
C ILE A 104 13.51 -0.06 -2.75
N TYR A 105 14.66 0.20 -3.36
CA TYR A 105 14.89 1.36 -4.21
C TYR A 105 14.67 1.00 -5.69
N ILE A 106 13.96 1.87 -6.40
CA ILE A 106 13.75 1.72 -7.85
C ILE A 106 14.70 2.68 -8.58
N ASP A 107 15.57 2.13 -9.43
CA ASP A 107 16.47 2.95 -10.24
C ASP A 107 15.64 3.84 -11.19
N ARG A 108 16.04 5.09 -11.30
CA ARG A 108 15.41 6.08 -12.18
C ARG A 108 15.48 5.71 -13.65
N LYS A 109 16.52 4.98 -14.05
CA LYS A 109 16.73 4.52 -15.43
C LYS A 109 15.86 3.31 -15.78
N THR A 110 15.33 2.59 -14.79
CA THR A 110 14.47 1.42 -15.01
C THR A 110 13.24 1.83 -15.82
N LYS A 111 13.08 1.26 -16.99
CA LYS A 111 11.85 1.43 -17.77
C LYS A 111 10.73 0.61 -17.12
N MET A 112 9.51 1.17 -17.05
CA MET A 112 8.31 0.44 -16.56
C MET A 112 7.80 -0.47 -17.68
N THR A 113 8.51 -1.57 -17.91
CA THR A 113 8.12 -2.68 -18.80
C THR A 113 7.50 -3.79 -17.95
N HIS A 114 6.67 -4.63 -18.55
CA HIS A 114 6.09 -5.80 -17.86
C HIS A 114 7.14 -6.68 -17.18
N GLU A 115 8.30 -6.84 -17.81
CA GLU A 115 9.42 -7.61 -17.24
C GLU A 115 9.97 -6.98 -15.95
N ASN A 116 10.21 -5.66 -15.98
CA ASN A 116 10.69 -4.96 -14.78
C ASN A 116 9.63 -4.85 -13.69
N GLU A 117 8.37 -4.70 -14.06
CA GLU A 117 7.24 -4.74 -13.12
C GLU A 117 7.19 -6.10 -12.43
N ALA A 118 7.22 -7.20 -13.19
CA ALA A 118 7.22 -8.56 -12.65
C ALA A 118 8.43 -8.82 -11.72
N LYS A 119 9.61 -8.29 -12.07
CA LYS A 119 10.80 -8.39 -11.20
C LYS A 119 10.58 -7.72 -9.85
N TYR A 120 10.06 -6.49 -9.81
CA TYR A 120 9.80 -5.79 -8.55
C TYR A 120 8.64 -6.42 -7.77
N ASP A 121 7.65 -6.97 -8.45
CA ASP A 121 6.56 -7.73 -7.85
C ASP A 121 7.10 -8.97 -7.13
N GLN A 122 8.02 -9.70 -7.77
CA GLN A 122 8.69 -10.82 -7.14
C GLN A 122 9.47 -10.40 -5.90
N ILE A 123 10.29 -9.36 -5.99
CA ILE A 123 11.06 -8.83 -4.85
C ILE A 123 10.14 -8.45 -3.67
N LEU A 124 9.02 -7.80 -3.95
CA LEU A 124 8.04 -7.42 -2.92
C LEU A 124 7.37 -8.64 -2.30
N ASN A 125 6.97 -9.61 -3.11
CA ASN A 125 6.34 -10.84 -2.62
C ASN A 125 7.32 -11.67 -1.77
N GLU A 126 8.58 -11.78 -2.18
CA GLU A 126 9.62 -12.44 -1.39
C GLU A 126 9.85 -11.72 -0.04
N ALA A 127 9.87 -10.38 -0.06
CA ALA A 127 10.01 -9.59 1.16
C ALA A 127 8.82 -9.79 2.12
N TRP A 128 7.58 -9.79 1.64
CA TRP A 128 6.40 -10.06 2.46
C TRP A 128 6.40 -11.48 3.00
N ASN A 129 6.70 -12.48 2.17
CA ASN A 129 6.76 -13.88 2.61
C ASN A 129 7.84 -14.11 3.67
N ARG A 130 8.99 -13.42 3.56
CA ARG A 130 10.04 -13.45 4.57
C ARG A 130 9.56 -12.84 5.88
N LEU A 131 8.98 -11.64 5.84
CA LEU A 131 8.46 -10.95 7.02
C LEU A 131 7.37 -11.77 7.74
N ASP A 132 6.43 -12.35 6.99
CA ASP A 132 5.37 -13.19 7.56
C ASP A 132 5.94 -14.41 8.29
N LYS A 133 6.93 -15.08 7.70
CA LYS A 133 7.59 -16.23 8.32
C LYS A 133 8.45 -15.87 9.54
N GLU A 134 9.15 -14.75 9.49
CA GLU A 134 9.96 -14.25 10.59
C GLU A 134 9.11 -13.84 11.78
N GLN A 135 7.94 -13.25 11.53
CA GLN A 135 7.03 -12.78 12.58
C GLN A 135 6.24 -13.92 13.22
N ASN A 136 5.57 -14.72 12.41
CA ASN A 136 4.82 -15.90 12.86
C ASN A 136 4.65 -16.90 11.72
N PRO A 137 5.43 -17.99 11.70
CA PRO A 137 5.37 -18.98 10.63
C PRO A 137 4.03 -19.71 10.51
N ASP A 138 3.24 -19.73 11.60
CA ASP A 138 1.92 -20.38 11.63
C ASP A 138 0.77 -19.43 11.27
N PHE A 139 1.07 -18.17 10.96
CA PHE A 139 0.05 -17.21 10.56
C PHE A 139 -0.38 -17.43 9.12
N HIS A 140 -1.64 -17.76 8.92
CA HIS A 140 -2.26 -17.87 7.61
C HIS A 140 -3.35 -16.82 7.43
N TYR A 141 -3.15 -15.93 6.47
CA TYR A 141 -4.16 -14.96 6.09
C TYR A 141 -5.29 -15.66 5.33
N VAL A 142 -6.47 -15.71 5.94
CA VAL A 142 -7.68 -16.19 5.26
C VAL A 142 -8.43 -14.97 4.71
N ALA A 143 -8.36 -14.77 3.40
CA ALA A 143 -9.17 -13.77 2.71
C ALA A 143 -10.66 -14.15 2.82
N LYS A 144 -11.49 -13.24 3.33
CA LYS A 144 -12.95 -13.40 3.36
C LYS A 144 -13.57 -12.68 2.19
#